data_c62190853e97153a0c73ac4c4e494403
#
_entry.id   c62190853e97153a0c73ac4c4e494403
#
_cell.length_a   1.000
_cell.length_b   1.000
_cell.length_c   1.000
_cell.angle_alpha   90.00
_cell.angle_beta   90.00
_cell.angle_gamma   90.00
#
_symmetry.space_group_name_H-M   'P 1'
#
loop_
_entity.id
_entity.type
_entity.pdbx_description
1 polymer ?
#
loop_
_entity_poly.entity_id
_entity_poly.type
_entity_poly.pdbx_seq_one_letter_code
_entity_poly.pdbx_strand_id
1 'polypeptide(L)'
;SFVGDSIPVRVFLESGVYFPLIDSALVWSHPGLFEPVELERPVRFRMAGGTDYSARYKLAPGVRVGDTRSLCESYVVDLRRRKPCDLLYPLHTFTTDSVAAPGIFELDVRRGIFRPLSFGSLPQPGDGWEAYELVADGQSGMFWVADTVRLSDVRGRSRAMPMRLVVDLGNANLLALFAFKPAVGKFVSRAPVDLVEGRTPGGMTLRVLMPAVATFMGRYPFCGLPVVALDKPMKLPGDGFLGVKFFSAFRVVFDFRHGRLWLRLAD
;
A
#
# COMPACT_ATOMS: atom_id res chain seq x y z
N SER A 1 1.58 -5.32 18.47
CA SER A 1 2.80 -5.66 17.70
C SER A 1 4.01 -5.54 18.62
N PHE A 2 5.01 -6.36 18.40
CA PHE A 2 6.21 -6.43 19.24
C PHE A 2 7.46 -6.54 18.36
N VAL A 3 8.59 -6.02 18.89
CA VAL A 3 9.94 -6.29 18.39
C VAL A 3 10.64 -7.16 19.42
N GLY A 4 11.31 -8.23 18.97
CA GLY A 4 12.01 -9.16 19.84
C GLY A 4 11.14 -9.75 20.95
N ASP A 5 9.86 -9.98 20.72
CA ASP A 5 8.86 -10.52 21.64
C ASP A 5 8.56 -9.69 22.90
N SER A 6 9.30 -8.62 23.17
CA SER A 6 9.22 -7.88 24.45
C SER A 6 8.86 -6.40 24.31
N ILE A 7 9.26 -5.72 23.25
CA ILE A 7 9.03 -4.28 23.10
C ILE A 7 7.75 -4.02 22.30
N PRO A 8 6.72 -3.43 22.94
CA PRO A 8 5.50 -3.05 22.23
C PRO A 8 5.80 -1.91 21.26
N VAL A 9 5.34 -2.04 20.01
CA VAL A 9 5.57 -1.07 18.94
C VAL A 9 4.31 -0.79 18.16
N ARG A 10 4.21 0.41 17.61
CA ARG A 10 3.19 0.80 16.65
C ARG A 10 3.70 0.50 15.25
N VAL A 11 3.16 -0.55 14.65
CA VAL A 11 3.50 -0.93 13.28
C VAL A 11 2.47 -0.33 12.33
N PHE A 12 2.95 0.36 11.31
CA PHE A 12 2.15 0.74 10.16
C PHE A 12 2.35 -0.34 9.08
N LEU A 13 1.32 -1.18 8.89
CA LEU A 13 1.34 -2.19 7.85
C LEU A 13 1.09 -1.54 6.49
N GLU A 14 2.01 -1.76 5.57
CA GLU A 14 2.06 -1.10 4.28
C GLU A 14 2.19 -2.14 3.16
N SER A 15 1.56 -1.94 2.04
CA SER A 15 1.68 -2.82 0.87
C SER A 15 2.30 -2.13 -0.34
N GLY A 16 2.44 -0.80 -0.28
CA GLY A 16 3.03 0.03 -1.32
C GLY A 16 4.50 0.38 -1.10
N VAL A 17 5.18 -0.29 -0.16
CA VAL A 17 6.62 -0.14 0.07
C VAL A 17 7.33 -1.48 -0.06
N TYR A 18 8.57 -1.42 -0.50
CA TYR A 18 9.42 -2.61 -0.61
C TYR A 18 10.32 -2.81 0.61
N PHE A 19 10.77 -1.72 1.22
CA PHE A 19 11.70 -1.77 2.34
C PHE A 19 11.02 -1.45 3.65
N PRO A 20 11.20 -2.28 4.69
CA PRO A 20 10.81 -1.91 6.04
C PRO A 20 11.62 -0.72 6.54
N LEU A 21 10.96 0.20 7.25
CA LEU A 21 11.59 1.32 7.94
C LEU A 21 11.34 1.20 9.44
N ILE A 22 12.38 1.43 10.25
CA ILE A 22 12.31 1.47 11.72
C ILE A 22 12.74 2.83 12.23
N ASP A 23 12.05 3.31 13.27
CA ASP A 23 12.34 4.60 13.86
C ASP A 23 13.68 4.61 14.61
N SER A 24 14.52 5.59 14.34
CA SER A 24 15.82 5.72 14.96
C SER A 24 15.76 5.91 16.47
N ALA A 25 14.76 6.63 17.00
CA ALA A 25 14.61 6.81 18.42
C ALA A 25 14.29 5.48 19.13
N LEU A 26 13.51 4.59 18.51
CA LEU A 26 13.27 3.26 19.04
C LEU A 26 14.58 2.45 19.10
N VAL A 27 15.37 2.47 18.03
CA VAL A 27 16.64 1.72 17.96
C VAL A 27 17.62 2.19 19.04
N TRP A 28 17.83 3.48 19.15
CA TRP A 28 18.82 4.04 20.08
C TRP A 28 18.36 4.02 21.55
N SER A 29 17.06 3.90 21.81
CA SER A 29 16.57 3.72 23.18
C SER A 29 16.72 2.28 23.74
N HIS A 30 17.09 1.31 22.89
CA HIS A 30 17.24 -0.11 23.28
C HIS A 30 18.54 -0.71 22.72
N PRO A 31 19.72 -0.19 23.12
CA PRO A 31 21.01 -0.58 22.52
C PRO A 31 21.38 -2.05 22.72
N GLY A 32 20.81 -2.72 23.74
CA GLY A 32 21.06 -4.15 23.99
C GLY A 32 20.20 -5.10 23.16
N LEU A 33 19.16 -4.56 22.46
CA LEU A 33 18.25 -5.36 21.63
C LEU A 33 18.56 -5.26 20.15
N PHE A 34 19.08 -4.13 19.71
CA PHE A 34 19.34 -3.84 18.31
C PHE A 34 20.84 -3.79 18.02
N GLU A 35 21.24 -4.44 16.95
CA GLU A 35 22.61 -4.41 16.42
C GLU A 35 22.61 -3.77 15.04
N PRO A 36 22.51 -2.44 14.94
CA PRO A 36 22.46 -1.76 13.66
C PRO A 36 23.82 -1.81 12.96
N VAL A 37 23.81 -2.22 11.69
CA VAL A 37 24.98 -2.26 10.82
C VAL A 37 25.04 -0.97 10.01
N GLU A 38 26.19 -0.31 10.03
CA GLU A 38 26.41 0.89 9.25
C GLU A 38 26.51 0.55 7.76
N LEU A 39 25.86 1.40 6.93
CA LEU A 39 25.89 1.29 5.48
C LEU A 39 27.14 2.01 4.93
N GLU A 40 27.79 1.42 3.94
CA GLU A 40 28.93 2.06 3.24
C GLU A 40 28.58 3.47 2.72
N ARG A 41 27.32 3.65 2.31
CA ARG A 41 26.78 4.94 1.85
C ARG A 41 25.36 5.12 2.36
N PRO A 42 24.95 6.35 2.73
CA PRO A 42 23.56 6.62 3.09
C PRO A 42 22.60 6.30 1.95
N VAL A 43 21.51 5.59 2.28
CA VAL A 43 20.42 5.29 1.34
C VAL A 43 19.32 6.33 1.52
N ARG A 44 18.83 6.88 0.40
CA ARG A 44 17.73 7.84 0.41
C ARG A 44 16.47 7.22 -0.17
N PHE A 45 15.37 7.41 0.55
CA PHE A 45 14.04 6.95 0.17
C PHE A 45 13.14 8.15 -0.05
N ARG A 46 12.46 8.19 -1.20
CA ARG A 46 11.43 9.19 -1.47
C ARG A 46 10.08 8.51 -1.54
N MET A 47 9.21 8.89 -0.62
CA MET A 47 7.82 8.41 -0.62
C MET A 47 6.97 9.18 -1.63
N ALA A 48 5.92 8.54 -2.13
CA ALA A 48 5.02 9.14 -3.13
C ALA A 48 4.38 10.46 -2.67
N GLY A 49 4.19 10.64 -1.35
CA GLY A 49 3.72 11.89 -0.74
C GLY A 49 4.74 13.03 -0.66
N GLY A 50 5.95 12.88 -1.22
CA GLY A 50 7.00 13.89 -1.21
C GLY A 50 7.88 13.88 0.04
N THR A 51 7.69 12.91 0.94
CA THR A 51 8.54 12.75 2.13
C THR A 51 9.84 12.03 1.77
N ASP A 52 10.97 12.60 2.15
CA ASP A 52 12.30 12.01 1.99
C ASP A 52 12.82 11.49 3.34
N TYR A 53 13.37 10.28 3.33
CA TYR A 53 14.10 9.67 4.44
C TYR A 53 15.53 9.37 4.02
N SER A 54 16.45 9.38 4.99
CA SER A 54 17.86 8.99 4.78
C SER A 54 18.26 8.02 5.87
N ALA A 55 18.76 6.85 5.49
CA ALA A 55 19.27 5.85 6.42
C ALA A 55 20.79 5.74 6.31
N ARG A 56 21.47 5.70 7.45
CA ARG A 56 22.89 5.34 7.58
C ARG A 56 23.11 3.94 8.13
N TYR A 57 22.06 3.36 8.71
CA TYR A 57 22.10 2.06 9.37
C TYR A 57 20.97 1.18 8.89
N LYS A 58 21.17 -0.13 8.96
CA LYS A 58 20.17 -1.17 8.77
C LYS A 58 20.26 -2.22 9.87
N LEU A 59 19.19 -2.95 10.11
CA LEU A 59 19.12 -4.07 11.05
C LEU A 59 17.96 -5.01 10.70
N ALA A 60 17.98 -6.23 11.26
CA ALA A 60 16.86 -7.17 11.14
C ALA A 60 16.16 -7.32 12.51
N PRO A 61 15.13 -6.51 12.82
CA PRO A 61 14.60 -6.37 14.17
C PRO A 61 13.74 -7.55 14.66
N GLY A 62 13.35 -8.49 13.80
CA GLY A 62 12.37 -9.50 14.17
C GLY A 62 11.05 -8.89 14.66
N VAL A 63 10.10 -8.66 13.75
CA VAL A 63 8.80 -8.02 14.08
C VAL A 63 7.72 -9.07 14.16
N ARG A 64 6.89 -9.03 15.23
CA ARG A 64 5.73 -9.88 15.42
C ARG A 64 4.43 -9.08 15.48
N VAL A 65 3.43 -9.54 14.74
CA VAL A 65 2.06 -9.01 14.75
C VAL A 65 1.09 -10.20 14.90
N GLY A 66 0.49 -10.36 16.08
CA GLY A 66 -0.28 -11.57 16.41
C GLY A 66 0.61 -12.82 16.26
N ASP A 67 0.14 -13.78 15.47
CA ASP A 67 0.81 -15.06 15.21
C ASP A 67 1.74 -15.01 13.97
N THR A 68 1.95 -13.83 13.42
CA THR A 68 2.82 -13.63 12.27
C THR A 68 4.11 -12.93 12.65
N ARG A 69 5.18 -13.26 11.94
CA ARG A 69 6.49 -12.63 12.15
C ARG A 69 7.15 -12.24 10.83
N SER A 70 8.06 -11.31 10.90
CA SER A 70 8.95 -10.93 9.81
C SER A 70 10.37 -10.71 10.34
N LEU A 71 11.35 -11.15 9.57
CA LEU A 71 12.79 -10.97 9.84
C LEU A 71 13.47 -10.11 8.77
N CYS A 72 12.70 -9.30 8.04
CA CYS A 72 13.23 -8.46 6.98
C CYS A 72 14.20 -7.40 7.51
N GLU A 73 15.29 -7.16 6.77
CA GLU A 73 16.17 -6.02 7.03
C GLU A 73 15.42 -4.70 6.92
N SER A 74 15.51 -3.90 7.97
CA SER A 74 14.86 -2.59 8.08
C SER A 74 15.90 -1.49 8.05
N TYR A 75 15.60 -0.39 7.37
CA TYR A 75 16.44 0.80 7.38
C TYR A 75 16.09 1.71 8.54
N VAL A 76 17.10 2.18 9.27
CA VAL A 76 16.95 3.08 10.43
C VAL A 76 16.80 4.51 9.94
N VAL A 77 15.64 5.12 10.21
CA VAL A 77 15.29 6.49 9.78
C VAL A 77 14.58 7.26 10.88
N ASP A 78 14.53 8.59 10.79
CA ASP A 78 13.68 9.43 11.66
C ASP A 78 12.22 9.34 11.19
N LEU A 79 11.55 8.25 11.58
CA LEU A 79 10.20 7.91 11.12
C LEU A 79 9.13 8.71 11.86
N ARG A 80 9.23 8.84 13.20
CA ARG A 80 8.24 9.51 14.06
C ARG A 80 8.04 10.98 13.72
N ARG A 81 9.05 11.63 13.20
CA ARG A 81 8.96 13.01 12.74
C ARG A 81 7.90 13.20 11.65
N ARG A 82 7.61 12.16 10.88
CA ARG A 82 6.72 12.20 9.72
C ARG A 82 5.48 11.33 9.85
N LYS A 83 5.58 10.24 10.59
CA LYS A 83 4.48 9.29 10.82
C LYS A 83 4.43 8.88 12.30
N PRO A 84 3.25 8.78 12.92
CA PRO A 84 3.12 8.43 14.33
C PRO A 84 3.25 6.90 14.55
N CYS A 85 4.28 6.28 13.99
CA CYS A 85 4.56 4.85 14.13
C CYS A 85 6.04 4.62 14.41
N ASP A 86 6.35 3.45 14.92
CA ASP A 86 7.70 3.01 15.26
C ASP A 86 8.32 2.20 14.12
N LEU A 87 7.46 1.53 13.34
CA LEU A 87 7.83 0.78 12.15
C LEU A 87 6.84 1.03 11.03
N LEU A 88 7.38 1.13 9.81
CA LEU A 88 6.62 1.02 8.57
C LEU A 88 7.07 -0.28 7.91
N TYR A 89 6.13 -1.22 7.73
CA TYR A 89 6.50 -2.58 7.42
C TYR A 89 5.67 -3.16 6.26
N PRO A 90 6.33 -3.73 5.23
CA PRO A 90 5.64 -4.34 4.11
C PRO A 90 4.83 -5.56 4.55
N LEU A 91 3.53 -5.56 4.25
CA LEU A 91 2.63 -6.63 4.67
C LEU A 91 3.05 -8.01 4.12
N HIS A 92 3.56 -8.06 2.89
CA HIS A 92 3.97 -9.29 2.24
C HIS A 92 5.24 -9.95 2.83
N THR A 93 5.95 -9.26 3.74
CA THR A 93 7.13 -9.84 4.40
C THR A 93 6.78 -10.70 5.60
N PHE A 94 5.55 -10.59 6.10
CA PHE A 94 5.12 -11.41 7.24
C PHE A 94 4.82 -12.84 6.82
N THR A 95 5.27 -13.77 7.65
CA THR A 95 5.02 -15.22 7.52
C THR A 95 4.31 -15.73 8.76
N THR A 96 3.63 -16.86 8.68
CA THR A 96 3.16 -17.59 9.85
C THR A 96 4.23 -18.53 10.36
N ASP A 97 4.22 -18.88 11.65
CA ASP A 97 5.26 -19.74 12.26
C ASP A 97 5.43 -21.11 11.60
N SER A 98 4.39 -21.58 10.90
CA SER A 98 4.40 -22.87 10.22
C SER A 98 4.88 -22.82 8.76
N VAL A 99 5.10 -21.64 8.17
CA VAL A 99 5.37 -21.51 6.74
C VAL A 99 6.37 -20.37 6.45
N ALA A 100 7.45 -20.69 5.74
CA ALA A 100 8.47 -19.73 5.34
C ALA A 100 8.04 -18.77 4.20
N ALA A 101 6.93 -19.04 3.51
CA ALA A 101 6.41 -18.21 2.43
C ALA A 101 5.56 -17.05 2.96
N PRO A 102 5.41 -15.95 2.20
CA PRO A 102 4.52 -14.84 2.55
C PRO A 102 3.12 -15.33 2.95
N GLY A 103 2.56 -14.69 3.97
CA GLY A 103 1.32 -15.15 4.58
C GLY A 103 0.06 -14.77 3.79
N ILE A 104 -1.06 -15.23 4.34
CA ILE A 104 -2.39 -14.91 3.87
C ILE A 104 -3.06 -14.10 4.97
N PHE A 105 -3.63 -12.94 4.63
CA PHE A 105 -4.16 -11.99 5.61
C PHE A 105 -5.56 -11.53 5.24
N GLU A 106 -6.46 -11.53 6.21
CA GLU A 106 -7.73 -10.82 6.10
C GLU A 106 -7.60 -9.42 6.68
N LEU A 107 -8.14 -8.46 5.94
CA LEU A 107 -8.26 -7.06 6.32
C LEU A 107 -9.71 -6.61 6.20
N ASP A 108 -10.26 -6.03 7.28
CA ASP A 108 -11.50 -5.26 7.26
C ASP A 108 -11.18 -3.88 7.88
N VAL A 109 -10.99 -2.89 7.01
CA VAL A 109 -10.60 -1.53 7.41
C VAL A 109 -11.68 -0.87 8.27
N ARG A 110 -12.97 -1.11 7.97
CA ARG A 110 -14.08 -0.50 8.72
C ARG A 110 -14.17 -1.01 10.14
N ARG A 111 -13.93 -2.32 10.33
CA ARG A 111 -13.99 -2.98 11.64
C ARG A 111 -12.65 -2.95 12.37
N GLY A 112 -11.59 -2.47 11.72
CA GLY A 112 -10.23 -2.50 12.28
C GLY A 112 -9.69 -3.92 12.46
N ILE A 113 -10.13 -4.87 11.63
CA ILE A 113 -9.70 -6.26 11.71
C ILE A 113 -8.51 -6.47 10.78
N PHE A 114 -7.45 -7.00 11.34
CA PHE A 114 -6.31 -7.58 10.64
C PHE A 114 -5.99 -8.92 11.27
N ARG A 115 -6.02 -10.01 10.49
CA ARG A 115 -5.70 -11.34 10.99
C ARG A 115 -5.03 -12.22 9.94
N PRO A 116 -4.06 -13.07 10.33
CA PRO A 116 -3.55 -14.11 9.47
C PRO A 116 -4.62 -15.18 9.24
N LEU A 117 -4.58 -15.82 8.07
CA LEU A 117 -5.46 -16.93 7.72
C LEU A 117 -4.63 -18.17 7.40
N SER A 118 -5.15 -19.33 7.78
CA SER A 118 -4.65 -20.63 7.30
C SER A 118 -5.12 -20.89 5.87
N PHE A 119 -4.44 -21.76 5.15
CA PHE A 119 -4.83 -22.15 3.78
C PHE A 119 -6.26 -22.72 3.72
N GLY A 120 -6.66 -23.53 4.72
CA GLY A 120 -8.01 -24.09 4.80
C GLY A 120 -9.12 -23.07 5.10
N SER A 121 -8.74 -21.81 5.44
CA SER A 121 -9.68 -20.72 5.73
C SER A 121 -9.80 -19.72 4.58
N LEU A 122 -9.24 -20.03 3.40
CA LEU A 122 -9.36 -19.18 2.22
C LEU A 122 -10.82 -19.08 1.76
N PRO A 123 -11.22 -17.90 1.23
CA PRO A 123 -12.51 -17.74 0.58
C PRO A 123 -12.73 -18.77 -0.52
N GLN A 124 -14.00 -19.17 -0.69
CA GLN A 124 -14.38 -20.04 -1.80
C GLN A 124 -15.20 -19.23 -2.82
N PRO A 125 -15.07 -19.54 -4.12
CA PRO A 125 -15.96 -18.98 -5.13
C PRO A 125 -17.41 -19.33 -4.79
N GLY A 126 -18.33 -18.35 -4.85
CA GLY A 126 -19.75 -18.55 -4.54
C GLY A 126 -20.22 -18.00 -3.19
N ASP A 127 -19.31 -17.73 -2.25
CA ASP A 127 -19.63 -17.16 -0.93
C ASP A 127 -19.64 -15.60 -0.93
N GLY A 128 -19.93 -15.01 -2.07
CA GLY A 128 -19.89 -13.54 -2.27
C GLY A 128 -18.49 -12.96 -2.37
N TRP A 129 -17.47 -13.80 -2.40
CA TRP A 129 -16.10 -13.42 -2.65
C TRP A 129 -15.74 -13.46 -4.13
N GLU A 130 -14.95 -12.49 -4.55
CA GLU A 130 -14.38 -12.43 -5.89
C GLU A 130 -12.86 -12.42 -5.81
N ALA A 131 -12.26 -13.24 -6.68
CA ALA A 131 -10.82 -13.38 -6.76
C ALA A 131 -10.25 -12.59 -7.95
N TYR A 132 -9.21 -11.83 -7.68
CA TYR A 132 -8.42 -11.12 -8.69
C TYR A 132 -6.97 -11.60 -8.61
N GLU A 133 -6.29 -11.59 -9.75
CA GLU A 133 -4.87 -11.90 -9.79
C GLU A 133 -4.07 -10.77 -9.11
N LEU A 134 -3.19 -11.14 -8.17
CA LEU A 134 -2.28 -10.25 -7.46
C LEU A 134 -0.86 -10.59 -7.90
N VAL A 135 -0.27 -9.73 -8.71
CA VAL A 135 1.02 -9.98 -9.36
C VAL A 135 2.14 -9.25 -8.64
N ALA A 136 3.19 -9.97 -8.27
CA ALA A 136 4.41 -9.37 -7.74
C ALA A 136 5.22 -8.73 -8.88
N ASP A 137 5.63 -7.47 -8.70
CA ASP A 137 6.59 -6.82 -9.58
C ASP A 137 8.00 -7.30 -9.25
N GLY A 138 8.65 -7.97 -10.20
CA GLY A 138 9.94 -8.61 -9.98
C GLY A 138 11.10 -7.64 -9.67
N GLN A 139 10.96 -6.34 -9.94
CA GLN A 139 11.98 -5.34 -9.65
C GLN A 139 11.79 -4.65 -8.30
N SER A 140 10.54 -4.30 -7.98
CA SER A 140 10.22 -3.54 -6.77
C SER A 140 9.69 -4.41 -5.62
N GLY A 141 9.27 -5.65 -5.88
CA GLY A 141 8.61 -6.52 -4.91
C GLY A 141 7.22 -6.04 -4.49
N MET A 142 6.71 -4.94 -5.06
CA MET A 142 5.35 -4.47 -4.84
C MET A 142 4.36 -5.35 -5.58
N PHE A 143 3.13 -5.38 -5.10
CA PHE A 143 2.05 -6.15 -5.73
C PHE A 143 1.08 -5.23 -6.47
N TRP A 144 0.62 -5.67 -7.62
CA TRP A 144 -0.37 -4.94 -8.42
C TRP A 144 -1.49 -5.86 -8.92
N VAL A 145 -2.60 -5.25 -9.23
CA VAL A 145 -3.75 -5.87 -9.91
C VAL A 145 -4.00 -5.21 -11.25
N ALA A 146 -4.41 -5.98 -12.25
CA ALA A 146 -4.88 -5.43 -13.51
C ALA A 146 -6.33 -5.01 -13.38
N ASP A 147 -6.66 -3.80 -13.86
CA ASP A 147 -8.03 -3.27 -13.85
C ASP A 147 -8.28 -2.37 -15.06
N THR A 148 -9.55 -2.18 -15.40
CA THR A 148 -9.98 -1.10 -16.30
C THR A 148 -10.68 -0.02 -15.49
N VAL A 149 -9.92 1.01 -15.13
CA VAL A 149 -10.44 2.18 -14.42
C VAL A 149 -11.32 3.01 -15.34
N ARG A 150 -12.55 3.30 -14.92
CA ARG A 150 -13.48 4.20 -15.62
C ARG A 150 -13.82 5.40 -14.74
N LEU A 151 -13.64 6.60 -15.29
CA LEU A 151 -14.05 7.86 -14.65
C LEU A 151 -15.21 8.47 -15.44
N SER A 152 -16.27 8.87 -14.74
CA SER A 152 -17.49 9.41 -15.33
C SER A 152 -17.89 10.75 -14.69
N ASP A 153 -18.44 11.67 -15.49
CA ASP A 153 -19.05 12.91 -14.99
C ASP A 153 -20.53 12.71 -14.61
N VAL A 154 -21.14 13.77 -14.11
CA VAL A 154 -22.57 13.81 -13.74
C VAL A 154 -23.53 13.62 -14.92
N ARG A 155 -23.06 13.81 -16.16
CA ARG A 155 -23.83 13.63 -17.40
C ARG A 155 -23.67 12.23 -18.00
N GLY A 156 -22.95 11.34 -17.33
CA GLY A 156 -22.67 9.98 -17.78
C GLY A 156 -21.59 9.86 -18.87
N ARG A 157 -20.93 10.97 -19.27
CA ARG A 157 -19.78 10.89 -20.15
C ARG A 157 -18.66 10.21 -19.38
N SER A 158 -17.99 9.27 -20.02
CA SER A 158 -16.99 8.45 -19.33
C SER A 158 -15.74 8.23 -20.17
N ARG A 159 -14.65 7.97 -19.49
CA ARG A 159 -13.41 7.51 -20.08
C ARG A 159 -12.88 6.32 -19.29
N ALA A 160 -12.44 5.29 -19.98
CA ALA A 160 -11.86 4.09 -19.37
C ALA A 160 -10.44 3.85 -19.89
N MET A 161 -9.61 3.23 -19.05
CA MET A 161 -8.25 2.84 -19.39
C MET A 161 -7.85 1.57 -18.63
N PRO A 162 -7.30 0.55 -19.29
CA PRO A 162 -6.67 -0.58 -18.63
C PRO A 162 -5.40 -0.10 -17.90
N MET A 163 -5.23 -0.49 -16.66
CA MET A 163 -4.14 -0.05 -15.77
C MET A 163 -3.63 -1.21 -14.93
N ARG A 164 -2.37 -1.13 -14.53
CA ARG A 164 -1.79 -1.93 -13.45
C ARG A 164 -1.77 -1.07 -12.20
N LEU A 165 -2.58 -1.42 -11.21
CA LEU A 165 -2.73 -0.67 -9.98
C LEU A 165 -1.98 -1.35 -8.84
N VAL A 166 -0.95 -0.69 -8.32
CA VAL A 166 -0.22 -1.17 -7.14
C VAL A 166 -1.11 -1.07 -5.92
N VAL A 167 -1.21 -2.14 -5.18
CA VAL A 167 -1.93 -2.17 -3.89
C VAL A 167 -1.14 -1.39 -2.86
N ASP A 168 -1.72 -0.31 -2.31
CA ASP A 168 -1.03 0.61 -1.40
C ASP A 168 -1.91 1.00 -0.21
N LEU A 169 -1.84 0.22 0.87
CA LEU A 169 -2.60 0.48 2.10
C LEU A 169 -2.15 1.76 2.83
N GLY A 170 -0.96 2.27 2.53
CA GLY A 170 -0.47 3.55 3.05
C GLY A 170 -0.98 4.77 2.28
N ASN A 171 -1.61 4.57 1.13
CA ASN A 171 -2.24 5.63 0.36
C ASN A 171 -3.66 5.90 0.88
N ALA A 172 -3.85 7.05 1.51
CA ALA A 172 -5.14 7.46 2.07
C ALA A 172 -6.22 7.78 1.02
N ASN A 173 -5.88 7.79 -0.28
CA ASN A 173 -6.83 8.09 -1.35
C ASN A 173 -7.56 6.81 -1.82
N LEU A 174 -8.57 7.00 -2.68
CA LEU A 174 -9.19 5.92 -3.43
C LEU A 174 -8.22 5.39 -4.49
N LEU A 175 -7.68 6.32 -5.28
CA LEU A 175 -6.80 6.05 -6.41
C LEU A 175 -5.81 7.21 -6.55
N ALA A 176 -4.53 6.89 -6.79
CA ALA A 176 -3.52 7.86 -7.16
C ALA A 176 -2.88 7.44 -8.50
N LEU A 177 -3.13 8.19 -9.55
CA LEU A 177 -2.68 7.91 -10.93
C LEU A 177 -1.28 8.49 -11.17
N PHE A 178 -0.43 7.75 -11.87
CA PHE A 178 0.93 8.21 -12.23
C PHE A 178 0.90 9.02 -13.53
N ALA A 179 0.38 10.26 -13.45
CA ALA A 179 0.17 11.14 -14.59
C ALA A 179 1.48 11.59 -15.28
N PHE A 180 2.63 11.38 -14.64
CA PHE A 180 3.94 11.52 -15.28
C PHE A 180 4.21 10.46 -16.37
N LYS A 181 3.46 9.33 -16.39
CA LYS A 181 3.52 8.34 -17.47
C LYS A 181 2.66 8.82 -18.64
N PRO A 182 3.17 8.83 -19.89
CA PRO A 182 2.49 9.47 -21.02
C PRO A 182 1.05 8.98 -21.26
N ALA A 183 0.81 7.67 -21.19
CA ALA A 183 -0.53 7.10 -21.38
C ALA A 183 -1.51 7.54 -20.29
N VAL A 184 -1.07 7.48 -19.02
CA VAL A 184 -1.86 7.91 -17.87
C VAL A 184 -2.10 9.42 -17.89
N GLY A 185 -1.08 10.22 -18.20
CA GLY A 185 -1.20 11.67 -18.36
C GLY A 185 -2.23 12.05 -19.44
N LYS A 186 -2.23 11.34 -20.58
CA LYS A 186 -3.23 11.50 -21.63
C LYS A 186 -4.63 11.08 -21.20
N PHE A 187 -4.75 10.03 -20.38
CA PHE A 187 -6.01 9.62 -19.78
C PHE A 187 -6.56 10.71 -18.85
N VAL A 188 -5.73 11.20 -17.90
CA VAL A 188 -6.06 12.26 -16.94
C VAL A 188 -6.50 13.54 -17.64
N SER A 189 -5.74 14.01 -18.63
CA SER A 189 -6.04 15.28 -19.34
C SER A 189 -7.32 15.23 -20.21
N ARG A 190 -7.82 14.04 -20.52
CA ARG A 190 -9.00 13.84 -21.36
C ARG A 190 -10.18 13.24 -20.60
N ALA A 191 -10.03 12.98 -19.30
CA ALA A 191 -11.13 12.51 -18.47
C ALA A 191 -12.23 13.60 -18.42
N PRO A 192 -13.50 13.25 -18.57
CA PRO A 192 -14.61 14.23 -18.57
C PRO A 192 -14.99 14.61 -17.13
N VAL A 193 -14.03 15.08 -16.34
CA VAL A 193 -14.20 15.35 -14.90
C VAL A 193 -13.50 16.66 -14.55
N ASP A 194 -13.99 17.32 -13.51
CA ASP A 194 -13.37 18.54 -13.00
C ASP A 194 -11.98 18.24 -12.42
N LEU A 195 -11.09 19.20 -12.57
CA LEU A 195 -9.69 19.12 -12.18
C LEU A 195 -9.36 20.29 -11.28
N VAL A 196 -8.94 20.00 -10.04
CA VAL A 196 -8.55 21.02 -9.06
C VAL A 196 -7.11 20.79 -8.58
N GLU A 197 -6.46 21.86 -8.11
CA GLU A 197 -5.17 21.72 -7.47
C GLU A 197 -5.32 21.32 -6.00
N GLY A 198 -4.45 20.41 -5.57
CA GLY A 198 -4.30 19.98 -4.20
C GLY A 198 -2.85 20.00 -3.75
N ARG A 199 -2.61 19.79 -2.45
CA ARG A 199 -1.27 19.64 -1.90
C ARG A 199 -1.20 18.43 -0.99
N THR A 200 -0.07 17.72 -1.04
CA THR A 200 0.23 16.65 -0.09
C THR A 200 0.67 17.23 1.26
N PRO A 201 0.61 16.46 2.36
CA PRO A 201 1.20 16.87 3.62
C PRO A 201 2.71 17.19 3.52
N GLY A 202 3.41 16.59 2.56
CA GLY A 202 4.81 16.90 2.24
C GLY A 202 5.02 18.14 1.38
N GLY A 203 3.94 18.92 1.09
CA GLY A 203 3.99 20.19 0.34
C GLY A 203 4.04 20.04 -1.18
N MET A 204 3.96 18.80 -1.72
CA MET A 204 3.97 18.57 -3.17
C MET A 204 2.59 18.97 -3.76
N THR A 205 2.60 19.80 -4.79
CA THR A 205 1.40 20.10 -5.58
C THR A 205 1.00 18.88 -6.42
N LEU A 206 -0.30 18.62 -6.49
CA LEU A 206 -0.87 17.53 -7.28
C LEU A 206 -2.20 17.97 -7.90
N ARG A 207 -2.61 17.29 -8.95
CA ARG A 207 -3.93 17.45 -9.55
C ARG A 207 -4.90 16.47 -8.91
N VAL A 208 -6.12 16.93 -8.69
CA VAL A 208 -7.20 16.11 -8.14
C VAL A 208 -8.35 16.12 -9.14
N LEU A 209 -8.71 14.93 -9.62
CA LEU A 209 -9.88 14.71 -10.47
C LEU A 209 -11.09 14.45 -9.57
N MET A 210 -12.21 15.07 -9.90
CA MET A 210 -13.48 14.96 -9.18
C MET A 210 -14.52 14.22 -10.04
N PRO A 211 -14.42 12.89 -10.19
CA PRO A 211 -15.40 12.11 -10.92
C PRO A 211 -16.72 12.05 -10.14
N ALA A 212 -17.86 12.09 -10.85
CA ALA A 212 -19.13 11.72 -10.24
C ALA A 212 -19.12 10.24 -9.84
N VAL A 213 -18.54 9.39 -10.69
CA VAL A 213 -18.33 7.95 -10.42
C VAL A 213 -16.97 7.52 -10.93
N ALA A 214 -16.20 6.84 -10.06
CA ALA A 214 -15.04 6.05 -10.44
C ALA A 214 -15.39 4.56 -10.33
N THR A 215 -15.29 3.81 -11.43
CA THR A 215 -15.63 2.37 -11.44
C THR A 215 -14.36 1.54 -11.54
N PHE A 216 -14.29 0.49 -10.70
CA PHE A 216 -13.18 -0.46 -10.63
C PHE A 216 -13.66 -1.89 -10.81
N MET A 217 -12.78 -2.76 -11.27
CA MET A 217 -13.03 -4.18 -11.51
C MET A 217 -14.27 -4.42 -12.38
N GLY A 218 -14.57 -3.45 -13.28
CA GLY A 218 -15.72 -3.47 -14.17
C GLY A 218 -17.08 -3.26 -13.49
N ARG A 219 -17.18 -3.23 -12.15
CA ARG A 219 -18.45 -3.31 -11.42
C ARG A 219 -18.55 -2.53 -10.11
N TYR A 220 -17.46 -2.12 -9.48
CA TYR A 220 -17.51 -1.41 -8.20
C TYR A 220 -17.50 0.11 -8.41
N PRO A 221 -18.68 0.79 -8.32
CA PRO A 221 -18.74 2.24 -8.44
C PRO A 221 -18.44 2.92 -7.10
N PHE A 222 -17.60 3.93 -7.15
CA PHE A 222 -17.32 4.85 -6.04
C PHE A 222 -17.78 6.26 -6.44
N CYS A 223 -18.81 6.77 -5.74
CA CYS A 223 -19.42 8.05 -6.05
C CYS A 223 -18.76 9.19 -5.28
N GLY A 224 -18.49 10.31 -5.99
CA GLY A 224 -18.04 11.57 -5.38
C GLY A 224 -16.68 11.50 -4.66
N LEU A 225 -15.88 10.46 -4.88
CA LEU A 225 -14.55 10.34 -4.28
C LEU A 225 -13.44 10.87 -5.21
N PRO A 226 -12.54 11.72 -4.68
CA PRO A 226 -11.47 12.28 -5.48
C PRO A 226 -10.46 11.23 -5.92
N VAL A 227 -9.92 11.40 -7.11
CA VAL A 227 -8.80 10.66 -7.69
C VAL A 227 -7.60 11.59 -7.82
N VAL A 228 -6.48 11.21 -7.24
CA VAL A 228 -5.25 12.03 -7.25
C VAL A 228 -4.42 11.71 -8.50
N ALA A 229 -3.83 12.71 -9.13
CA ALA A 229 -2.88 12.56 -10.21
C ALA A 229 -1.50 13.08 -9.79
N LEU A 230 -0.51 12.19 -9.82
CA LEU A 230 0.89 12.48 -9.47
C LEU A 230 1.66 12.83 -10.75
N ASP A 231 2.12 14.07 -10.83
CA ASP A 231 2.83 14.58 -12.02
C ASP A 231 4.35 14.45 -11.90
N LYS A 232 4.88 14.33 -10.67
CA LYS A 232 6.32 14.24 -10.45
C LYS A 232 6.84 12.84 -10.80
N PRO A 233 7.81 12.71 -11.73
CA PRO A 233 8.37 11.41 -12.09
C PRO A 233 8.97 10.68 -10.91
N MET A 234 8.64 9.39 -10.80
CA MET A 234 9.16 8.46 -9.79
C MET A 234 9.36 7.08 -10.44
N LYS A 235 10.30 6.30 -9.90
CA LYS A 235 10.50 4.90 -10.30
C LYS A 235 9.51 4.02 -9.56
N LEU A 236 8.29 3.91 -10.08
CA LEU A 236 7.22 3.10 -9.52
C LEU A 236 6.70 2.11 -10.55
N PRO A 237 6.39 0.87 -10.14
CA PRO A 237 5.70 -0.09 -11.00
C PRO A 237 4.26 0.36 -11.25
N GLY A 238 3.61 -0.22 -12.26
CA GLY A 238 2.19 0.03 -12.54
C GLY A 238 1.89 1.45 -13.02
N ASP A 239 0.62 1.82 -13.00
CA ASP A 239 0.06 3.05 -13.56
C ASP A 239 -0.58 3.94 -12.50
N GLY A 240 -0.72 3.43 -11.28
CA GLY A 240 -1.27 4.12 -10.13
C GLY A 240 -1.23 3.27 -8.87
N PHE A 241 -1.64 3.87 -7.75
CA PHE A 241 -1.88 3.20 -6.48
C PHE A 241 -3.38 3.03 -6.24
N LEU A 242 -3.80 1.83 -5.87
CA LEU A 242 -5.11 1.54 -5.32
C LEU A 242 -5.03 1.66 -3.80
N GLY A 243 -5.69 2.66 -3.23
CA GLY A 243 -5.47 3.07 -1.86
C GLY A 243 -6.49 2.53 -0.85
N VAL A 244 -6.29 2.87 0.42
CA VAL A 244 -7.08 2.33 1.54
C VAL A 244 -8.57 2.64 1.45
N LYS A 245 -8.98 3.76 0.82
CA LYS A 245 -10.40 4.06 0.61
C LYS A 245 -11.09 3.06 -0.31
N PHE A 246 -10.37 2.49 -1.29
CA PHE A 246 -10.91 1.38 -2.07
C PHE A 246 -11.15 0.17 -1.17
N PHE A 247 -10.11 -0.27 -0.44
CA PHE A 247 -10.18 -1.45 0.41
C PHE A 247 -11.18 -1.31 1.57
N SER A 248 -11.46 -0.09 2.02
CA SER A 248 -12.47 0.15 3.06
C SER A 248 -13.91 -0.18 2.66
N ALA A 249 -14.19 -0.34 1.37
CA ALA A 249 -15.49 -0.81 0.89
C ALA A 249 -15.67 -2.34 0.99
N PHE A 250 -14.61 -3.07 1.33
CA PHE A 250 -14.57 -4.53 1.27
C PHE A 250 -14.05 -5.14 2.57
N ARG A 251 -14.43 -6.40 2.78
CA ARG A 251 -13.57 -7.37 3.44
C ARG A 251 -12.59 -7.88 2.40
N VAL A 252 -11.31 -7.89 2.73
CA VAL A 252 -10.23 -8.19 1.78
C VAL A 252 -9.42 -9.36 2.29
N VAL A 253 -9.07 -10.31 1.42
CA VAL A 253 -8.03 -11.29 1.73
C VAL A 253 -6.89 -11.12 0.75
N PHE A 254 -5.72 -10.82 1.28
CA PHE A 254 -4.46 -10.82 0.56
C PHE A 254 -3.83 -12.20 0.68
N ASP A 255 -3.79 -12.93 -0.41
CA ASP A 255 -3.08 -14.19 -0.53
C ASP A 255 -1.79 -13.95 -1.33
N PHE A 256 -0.77 -13.45 -0.67
CA PHE A 256 0.53 -13.19 -1.29
C PHE A 256 1.24 -14.48 -1.72
N ARG A 257 0.88 -15.60 -1.09
CA ARG A 257 1.46 -16.90 -1.39
C ARG A 257 1.04 -17.44 -2.76
N HIS A 258 -0.24 -17.26 -3.12
CA HIS A 258 -0.78 -17.79 -4.37
C HIS A 258 -1.10 -16.68 -5.39
N GLY A 259 -0.70 -15.43 -5.10
CA GLY A 259 -0.93 -14.30 -6.00
C GLY A 259 -2.42 -14.01 -6.19
N ARG A 260 -3.21 -13.95 -5.12
CA ARG A 260 -4.65 -13.69 -5.17
C ARG A 260 -5.05 -12.55 -4.25
N LEU A 261 -5.93 -11.70 -4.75
CA LEU A 261 -6.66 -10.69 -3.99
C LEU A 261 -8.14 -11.08 -3.99
N TRP A 262 -8.70 -11.33 -2.82
CA TRP A 262 -10.11 -11.63 -2.67
C TRP A 262 -10.85 -10.43 -2.11
N LEU A 263 -11.96 -10.08 -2.72
CA LEU A 263 -12.81 -8.96 -2.32
C LEU A 263 -14.24 -9.46 -2.06
N ARG A 264 -14.83 -9.00 -0.94
CA ARG A 264 -16.26 -9.12 -0.66
C ARG A 264 -16.74 -7.77 -0.15
N LEU A 265 -17.83 -7.25 -0.70
CA LEU A 265 -18.42 -6.01 -0.19
C LEU A 265 -18.62 -6.11 1.33
N ALA A 266 -18.21 -5.07 2.04
CA ALA A 266 -18.47 -4.98 3.47
C ALA A 266 -19.94 -4.67 3.69
N ASP A 267 -20.53 -5.35 4.67
CA ASP A 267 -21.93 -5.15 5.11
C ASP A 267 -22.14 -3.76 5.71
#